data_c89f351ea4e849ce2328000d2a24626e
#
_entry.id   c89f351ea4e849ce2328000d2a24626e
#
_cell.length_a   1.000
_cell.length_b   1.000
_cell.length_c   1.000
_cell.angle_alpha   90.00
_cell.angle_beta   90.00
_cell.angle_gamma   90.00
#
_symmetry.space_group_name_H-M   'P 1'
#
loop_
_entity.id
_entity.type
_entity.pdbx_description
1 polymer ?
#
loop_
_entity_poly.entity_id
_entity_poly.type
_entity_poly.pdbx_seq_one_letter_code
_entity_poly.pdbx_strand_id
1 'polypeptide(L)'
;RLDSTEEQRLVGEKNCYGKGMWAASLRYHKGMYYICFVANDTGKTYLYTADDIEGPWEKRIIEGFYHDCSLLFEDDHVYIVSGNRNVRLQELKKDLGGPKEGGLDRILVSDSRNPGLGFEGSHFYKINGMYYLFLIHSLPDRWMRTQACYVSDSLTGEFRGGDVLCDTMGYCGQGVAQGGIVDTPDHKWYAVLFQDRGAVGRIPVLVPVKWEKNVRVTYMPAPGEQKEQIIKENYPVLGDSGRALC
;
A
#
# COMPACT_ATOMS: atom_id res chain seq x y z
N ARG A 1 -4.47 -3.97 20.61
CA ARG A 1 -3.16 -4.29 21.19
C ARG A 1 -2.70 -5.65 20.68
N LEU A 2 -1.45 -5.76 20.23
CA LEU A 2 -0.84 -7.01 19.79
C LEU A 2 -0.85 -8.07 20.91
N ASP A 3 -0.68 -9.35 20.55
CA ASP A 3 -0.41 -10.38 21.52
C ASP A 3 0.87 -10.01 22.27
N SER A 4 0.83 -10.05 23.60
CA SER A 4 2.00 -9.69 24.42
C SER A 4 3.04 -10.82 24.35
N THR A 5 4.22 -10.51 23.80
CA THR A 5 5.39 -11.38 23.85
C THR A 5 6.46 -10.79 24.77
N GLU A 6 7.42 -11.60 25.20
CA GLU A 6 8.52 -11.10 26.03
C GLU A 6 9.40 -10.11 25.28
N GLU A 7 9.57 -10.31 23.98
CA GLU A 7 10.31 -9.40 23.08
C GLU A 7 9.68 -8.01 23.02
N GLN A 8 8.34 -7.93 23.07
CA GLN A 8 7.61 -6.65 23.07
C GLN A 8 7.77 -5.87 24.37
N ARG A 9 8.15 -6.52 25.46
CA ARG A 9 8.41 -5.85 26.74
C ARG A 9 9.73 -5.08 26.76
N LEU A 10 10.63 -5.36 25.82
CA LEU A 10 11.95 -4.74 25.67
C LEU A 10 12.78 -4.80 26.98
N VAL A 11 12.70 -5.93 27.69
CA VAL A 11 13.41 -6.15 28.97
C VAL A 11 14.61 -7.06 28.76
N GLY A 12 15.79 -6.61 29.23
CA GLY A 12 17.04 -7.34 29.08
C GLY A 12 17.50 -7.41 27.62
N GLU A 13 17.92 -8.60 27.18
CA GLU A 13 18.37 -8.82 25.80
C GLU A 13 17.20 -9.07 24.82
N LYS A 14 16.00 -9.27 25.32
CA LYS A 14 14.82 -9.54 24.50
C LYS A 14 14.26 -8.24 23.95
N ASN A 15 14.10 -8.16 22.64
CA ASN A 15 13.56 -7.00 21.96
C ASN A 15 12.88 -7.39 20.64
N CYS A 16 12.10 -6.48 20.10
CA CYS A 16 11.44 -6.61 18.79
C CYS A 16 11.92 -5.57 17.78
N TYR A 17 13.12 -5.04 17.90
CA TYR A 17 13.70 -4.13 16.93
C TYR A 17 13.79 -4.79 15.56
N GLY A 18 13.27 -4.09 14.51
CA GLY A 18 13.13 -4.64 13.16
C GLY A 18 12.03 -5.70 13.00
N LYS A 19 11.20 -5.90 14.03
CA LYS A 19 10.04 -6.81 14.07
C LYS A 19 8.80 -6.04 14.55
N GLY A 20 7.83 -6.74 15.14
CA GLY A 20 6.61 -6.14 15.66
C GLY A 20 5.62 -5.80 14.56
N MET A 21 4.83 -4.74 14.77
CA MET A 21 3.81 -4.29 13.82
C MET A 21 4.45 -3.61 12.61
N TRP A 22 4.08 -4.09 11.41
CA TRP A 22 4.48 -3.50 10.16
C TRP A 22 3.34 -2.65 9.58
N ALA A 23 3.51 -2.13 8.37
CA ALA A 23 2.60 -1.15 7.78
C ALA A 23 1.13 -1.55 7.89
N ALA A 24 0.34 -0.66 8.49
CA ALA A 24 -1.10 -0.84 8.65
C ALA A 24 -1.88 -0.07 7.58
N SER A 25 -3.01 -0.63 7.17
CA SER A 25 -3.99 0.07 6.35
C SER A 25 -5.29 0.28 7.12
N LEU A 26 -5.92 1.43 6.91
CA LEU A 26 -7.23 1.77 7.44
C LEU A 26 -8.26 1.78 6.31
N ARG A 27 -9.43 1.18 6.57
CA ARG A 27 -10.59 1.25 5.67
C ARG A 27 -11.85 1.53 6.47
N TYR A 28 -12.78 2.24 5.84
CA TYR A 28 -14.14 2.42 6.33
C TYR A 28 -15.11 1.81 5.34
N HIS A 29 -16.02 0.96 5.81
CA HIS A 29 -17.02 0.31 4.97
C HIS A 29 -18.29 0.04 5.77
N LYS A 30 -19.44 0.52 5.26
CA LYS A 30 -20.77 0.27 5.83
C LYS A 30 -20.87 0.53 7.35
N GLY A 31 -20.36 1.67 7.82
CA GLY A 31 -20.45 2.05 9.23
C GLY A 31 -19.35 1.46 10.13
N MET A 32 -18.38 0.73 9.57
CA MET A 32 -17.33 0.05 10.33
C MET A 32 -15.95 0.47 9.84
N TYR A 33 -15.04 0.70 10.76
CA TYR A 33 -13.61 0.90 10.52
C TYR A 33 -12.86 -0.43 10.60
N TYR A 34 -11.87 -0.60 9.74
CA TYR A 34 -11.01 -1.79 9.65
C TYR A 34 -9.56 -1.36 9.63
N ILE A 35 -8.76 -1.84 10.59
CA ILE A 35 -7.29 -1.71 10.54
C ILE A 35 -6.72 -3.10 10.32
N CYS A 36 -5.90 -3.25 9.28
CA CYS A 36 -5.26 -4.52 8.94
C CYS A 36 -3.75 -4.35 8.84
N PHE A 37 -2.99 -5.24 9.45
CA PHE A 37 -1.52 -5.26 9.42
C PHE A 37 -0.97 -6.63 9.81
N VAL A 38 0.32 -6.85 9.56
CA VAL A 38 1.06 -8.02 10.04
C VAL A 38 2.01 -7.64 11.18
N ALA A 39 2.33 -8.60 12.02
CA ALA A 39 3.40 -8.48 12.99
C ALA A 39 4.41 -9.62 12.81
N ASN A 40 5.65 -9.25 12.54
CA ASN A 40 6.72 -10.20 12.21
C ASN A 40 7.18 -11.04 13.41
N ASP A 41 7.02 -10.54 14.62
CA ASP A 41 7.36 -11.27 15.85
C ASP A 41 6.36 -12.39 16.16
N THR A 42 5.10 -12.22 15.75
CA THR A 42 4.04 -13.22 15.97
C THR A 42 3.72 -14.06 14.73
N GLY A 43 4.14 -13.61 13.54
CA GLY A 43 3.84 -14.27 12.26
C GLY A 43 2.35 -14.24 11.89
N LYS A 44 1.60 -13.26 12.41
CA LYS A 44 0.14 -13.18 12.24
C LYS A 44 -0.28 -11.94 11.46
N THR A 45 -1.43 -12.04 10.78
CA THR A 45 -2.18 -10.90 10.24
C THR A 45 -3.29 -10.52 11.21
N TYR A 46 -3.24 -9.29 11.67
CA TYR A 46 -4.20 -8.73 12.62
C TYR A 46 -5.24 -7.90 11.90
N LEU A 47 -6.49 -8.05 12.33
CA LEU A 47 -7.62 -7.23 11.94
C LEU A 47 -8.22 -6.59 13.19
N TYR A 48 -8.34 -5.29 13.19
CA TYR A 48 -9.08 -4.55 14.20
C TYR A 48 -10.31 -3.92 13.56
N THR A 49 -11.45 -4.02 14.23
CA THR A 49 -12.72 -3.43 13.77
C THR A 49 -13.34 -2.57 14.86
N ALA A 50 -13.97 -1.46 14.47
CA ALA A 50 -14.72 -0.59 15.38
C ALA A 50 -15.80 0.16 14.59
N ASP A 51 -16.91 0.48 15.23
CA ASP A 51 -17.98 1.34 14.70
C ASP A 51 -17.65 2.83 14.88
N ASP A 52 -16.78 3.16 15.84
CA ASP A 52 -16.22 4.50 16.03
C ASP A 52 -14.69 4.46 15.85
N ILE A 53 -14.12 5.52 15.24
CA ILE A 53 -12.67 5.63 15.03
C ILE A 53 -11.89 5.71 16.36
N GLU A 54 -12.52 6.19 17.41
CA GLU A 54 -11.93 6.22 18.76
C GLU A 54 -12.03 4.86 19.46
N GLY A 55 -12.80 3.92 18.91
CA GLY A 55 -13.04 2.57 19.44
C GLY A 55 -14.29 2.52 20.34
N PRO A 56 -14.48 1.42 21.09
CA PRO A 56 -13.51 0.33 21.32
C PRO A 56 -13.22 -0.52 20.08
N TRP A 57 -11.98 -0.98 19.96
CA TRP A 57 -11.54 -1.81 18.84
C TRP A 57 -11.58 -3.30 19.22
N GLU A 58 -12.23 -4.10 18.40
CA GLU A 58 -12.21 -5.56 18.49
C GLU A 58 -11.06 -6.13 17.67
N LYS A 59 -10.26 -7.02 18.31
CA LYS A 59 -9.13 -7.70 17.68
C LYS A 59 -9.54 -9.06 17.14
N ARG A 60 -9.18 -9.33 15.88
CA ARG A 60 -9.32 -10.62 15.21
C ARG A 60 -8.03 -10.99 14.47
N ILE A 61 -7.94 -12.21 13.99
CA ILE A 61 -6.84 -12.72 13.18
C ILE A 61 -7.40 -13.15 11.83
N ILE A 62 -6.74 -12.76 10.75
CA ILE A 62 -6.98 -13.30 9.41
C ILE A 62 -6.00 -14.45 9.21
N GLU A 63 -6.48 -15.63 8.85
CA GLU A 63 -5.63 -16.77 8.52
C GLU A 63 -4.71 -16.43 7.33
N GLY A 64 -3.39 -16.59 7.53
CA GLY A 64 -2.36 -16.23 6.55
C GLY A 64 -1.46 -15.09 7.04
N PHE A 65 -0.40 -14.84 6.27
CA PHE A 65 0.53 -13.74 6.51
C PHE A 65 0.55 -12.81 5.29
N TYR A 66 -0.09 -11.66 5.42
CA TYR A 66 -0.31 -10.70 4.33
C TYR A 66 0.56 -9.47 4.51
N HIS A 67 1.79 -9.55 4.03
CA HIS A 67 2.78 -8.47 4.14
C HIS A 67 2.28 -7.17 3.53
N ASP A 68 2.33 -6.07 4.28
CA ASP A 68 1.95 -4.71 3.85
C ASP A 68 0.59 -4.65 3.14
N CYS A 69 -0.43 -5.19 3.81
CA CYS A 69 -1.72 -5.44 3.21
C CYS A 69 -2.69 -4.27 3.24
N SER A 70 -3.64 -4.32 2.32
CA SER A 70 -4.86 -3.51 2.41
C SER A 70 -6.10 -4.32 2.01
N LEU A 71 -7.26 -3.97 2.60
CA LEU A 71 -8.55 -4.55 2.28
C LEU A 71 -9.26 -3.74 1.20
N LEU A 72 -10.01 -4.42 0.33
CA LEU A 72 -11.00 -3.85 -0.56
C LEU A 72 -12.34 -4.55 -0.33
N PHE A 73 -13.39 -3.76 -0.09
CA PHE A 73 -14.76 -4.22 -0.01
C PHE A 73 -15.49 -3.85 -1.30
N GLU A 74 -16.09 -4.84 -1.94
CA GLU A 74 -16.85 -4.67 -3.18
C GLU A 74 -18.09 -5.56 -3.15
N ASP A 75 -19.27 -4.92 -3.13
CA ASP A 75 -20.56 -5.60 -3.00
C ASP A 75 -20.55 -6.59 -1.80
N ASP A 76 -20.64 -7.88 -2.10
CA ASP A 76 -20.61 -8.98 -1.14
C ASP A 76 -19.24 -9.67 -1.03
N HIS A 77 -18.22 -9.12 -1.68
CA HIS A 77 -16.88 -9.68 -1.73
C HIS A 77 -15.90 -8.84 -0.91
N VAL A 78 -14.92 -9.49 -0.34
CA VAL A 78 -13.81 -8.84 0.35
C VAL A 78 -12.51 -9.38 -0.21
N TYR A 79 -11.62 -8.49 -0.54
CA TYR A 79 -10.31 -8.83 -1.07
C TYR A 79 -9.22 -8.28 -0.16
N ILE A 80 -8.11 -9.01 -0.05
CA ILE A 80 -6.87 -8.54 0.53
C ILE A 80 -5.80 -8.46 -0.54
N VAL A 81 -5.11 -7.32 -0.62
CA VAL A 81 -3.95 -7.15 -1.48
C VAL A 81 -2.71 -7.02 -0.62
N SER A 82 -1.69 -7.79 -0.93
CA SER A 82 -0.47 -7.84 -0.13
C SER A 82 0.71 -8.36 -0.95
N GLY A 83 1.89 -8.22 -0.42
CA GLY A 83 3.07 -8.87 -0.96
C GLY A 83 4.34 -8.04 -0.86
N ASN A 84 5.44 -8.71 -1.17
CA ASN A 84 6.75 -8.12 -1.36
C ASN A 84 7.26 -8.59 -2.73
N ARG A 85 7.61 -7.67 -3.61
CA ARG A 85 7.98 -7.88 -5.03
C ARG A 85 6.85 -8.40 -5.92
N ASN A 86 6.13 -9.42 -5.49
CA ASN A 86 4.93 -9.94 -6.15
C ASN A 86 3.72 -9.52 -5.34
N VAL A 87 2.95 -8.61 -5.87
CA VAL A 87 1.74 -8.11 -5.20
C VAL A 87 0.57 -8.96 -5.64
N ARG A 88 -0.05 -9.61 -4.66
CA ARG A 88 -1.11 -10.59 -4.85
C ARG A 88 -2.43 -10.08 -4.31
N LEU A 89 -3.50 -10.33 -5.05
CA LEU A 89 -4.87 -10.15 -4.60
C LEU A 89 -5.46 -11.52 -4.27
N GLN A 90 -6.08 -11.64 -3.10
CA GLN A 90 -6.82 -12.82 -2.68
C GLN A 90 -8.21 -12.44 -2.18
N GLU A 91 -9.22 -13.19 -2.59
CA GLU A 91 -10.56 -13.08 -2.04
C GLU A 91 -10.60 -13.74 -0.66
N LEU A 92 -11.16 -13.03 0.31
CA LEU A 92 -11.37 -13.54 1.67
C LEU A 92 -12.80 -14.07 1.84
N LYS A 93 -13.00 -14.93 2.83
CA LYS A 93 -14.32 -15.26 3.35
C LYS A 93 -15.03 -13.98 3.82
N LYS A 94 -16.36 -13.94 3.77
CA LYS A 94 -17.16 -12.77 4.18
C LYS A 94 -16.94 -12.38 5.64
N ASP A 95 -16.59 -13.33 6.50
CA ASP A 95 -16.26 -13.11 7.91
C ASP A 95 -14.84 -12.62 8.14
N LEU A 96 -14.04 -12.44 7.06
CA LEU A 96 -12.63 -12.03 7.11
C LEU A 96 -11.72 -13.03 7.85
N GLY A 97 -12.18 -14.26 8.09
CA GLY A 97 -11.40 -15.26 8.84
C GLY A 97 -10.20 -15.84 8.10
N GLY A 98 -10.15 -15.70 6.76
CA GLY A 98 -9.08 -16.23 5.93
C GLY A 98 -9.46 -16.31 4.45
N PRO A 99 -8.64 -16.96 3.61
CA PRO A 99 -8.89 -17.10 2.19
C PRO A 99 -10.20 -17.82 1.90
N LYS A 100 -10.92 -17.37 0.89
CA LYS A 100 -12.12 -18.04 0.37
C LYS A 100 -11.72 -19.17 -0.57
N GLU A 101 -12.20 -20.38 -0.31
CA GLU A 101 -11.99 -21.51 -1.18
C GLU A 101 -12.60 -21.25 -2.56
N GLY A 102 -11.82 -21.48 -3.62
CA GLY A 102 -12.24 -21.18 -5.01
C GLY A 102 -12.43 -19.70 -5.31
N GLY A 103 -12.09 -18.80 -4.38
CA GLY A 103 -12.12 -17.36 -4.58
C GLY A 103 -11.05 -16.86 -5.55
N LEU A 104 -11.18 -15.60 -5.96
CA LEU A 104 -10.18 -14.97 -6.83
C LEU A 104 -8.84 -14.89 -6.12
N ASP A 105 -7.80 -15.41 -6.77
CA ASP A 105 -6.43 -15.43 -6.24
C ASP A 105 -5.43 -15.27 -7.39
N ARG A 106 -4.71 -14.12 -7.44
CA ARG A 106 -3.77 -13.83 -8.53
C ARG A 106 -2.72 -12.79 -8.16
N ILE A 107 -1.62 -12.79 -8.88
CA ILE A 107 -0.65 -11.69 -8.89
C ILE A 107 -1.21 -10.57 -9.77
N LEU A 108 -1.25 -9.35 -9.23
CA LEU A 108 -1.65 -8.13 -9.95
C LEU A 108 -0.48 -7.52 -10.72
N VAL A 109 0.63 -7.30 -10.01
CA VAL A 109 1.87 -6.73 -10.55
C VAL A 109 3.10 -7.38 -9.89
N SER A 110 4.23 -7.29 -10.56
CA SER A 110 5.50 -7.87 -10.06
C SER A 110 6.67 -6.94 -10.36
N ASP A 111 7.53 -6.78 -9.36
CA ASP A 111 8.84 -6.12 -9.46
C ASP A 111 9.94 -7.03 -8.93
N SER A 112 9.86 -8.31 -9.29
CA SER A 112 10.76 -9.36 -8.81
C SER A 112 12.21 -9.16 -9.24
N ARG A 113 12.46 -8.34 -10.26
CA ARG A 113 13.79 -8.04 -10.80
C ARG A 113 14.44 -6.80 -10.22
N ASN A 114 13.75 -6.02 -9.41
CA ASN A 114 14.33 -4.83 -8.78
C ASN A 114 15.48 -5.25 -7.84
N PRO A 115 16.71 -4.73 -8.00
CA PRO A 115 17.84 -5.12 -7.15
C PRO A 115 17.72 -4.57 -5.71
N GLY A 116 16.95 -3.50 -5.51
CA GLY A 116 16.70 -2.89 -4.21
C GLY A 116 15.37 -3.33 -3.59
N LEU A 117 14.57 -2.36 -3.19
CA LEU A 117 13.21 -2.58 -2.69
C LEU A 117 12.28 -2.82 -3.86
N GLY A 118 11.73 -4.03 -3.98
CA GLY A 118 10.63 -4.31 -4.91
C GLY A 118 9.28 -3.84 -4.35
N PHE A 119 8.21 -4.01 -5.12
CA PHE A 119 6.86 -3.55 -4.74
C PHE A 119 6.40 -4.11 -3.39
N GLU A 120 5.98 -3.20 -2.50
CA GLU A 120 5.31 -3.48 -1.23
C GLU A 120 4.43 -2.28 -0.83
N GLY A 121 3.90 -2.24 0.40
CA GLY A 121 3.11 -1.11 0.90
C GLY A 121 1.79 -0.94 0.17
N SER A 122 1.06 -2.03 -0.06
CA SER A 122 -0.15 -2.05 -0.89
C SER A 122 -1.28 -1.20 -0.31
N HIS A 123 -1.79 -0.26 -1.12
CA HIS A 123 -3.06 0.42 -0.87
C HIS A 123 -3.95 0.29 -2.11
N PHE A 124 -5.10 -0.36 -1.96
CA PHE A 124 -5.96 -0.76 -3.07
C PHE A 124 -7.35 -0.15 -2.95
N TYR A 125 -7.83 0.48 -4.01
CA TYR A 125 -9.09 1.23 -4.04
C TYR A 125 -9.89 0.92 -5.30
N LYS A 126 -11.23 1.03 -5.18
CA LYS A 126 -12.13 1.18 -6.32
C LYS A 126 -12.70 2.60 -6.31
N ILE A 127 -12.41 3.40 -7.33
CA ILE A 127 -12.82 4.80 -7.45
C ILE A 127 -13.40 5.00 -8.85
N ASN A 128 -14.65 5.45 -8.92
CA ASN A 128 -15.36 5.69 -10.19
C ASN A 128 -15.31 4.50 -11.17
N GLY A 129 -15.44 3.28 -10.64
CA GLY A 129 -15.45 2.05 -11.42
C GLY A 129 -14.08 1.48 -11.80
N MET A 130 -13.00 2.19 -11.51
CA MET A 130 -11.63 1.78 -11.78
C MET A 130 -10.93 1.33 -10.50
N TYR A 131 -10.01 0.37 -10.61
CA TYR A 131 -9.19 -0.13 -9.50
C TYR A 131 -7.83 0.54 -9.53
N TYR A 132 -7.39 1.07 -8.40
CA TYR A 132 -6.11 1.76 -8.21
C TYR A 132 -5.29 1.06 -7.14
N LEU A 133 -4.09 0.64 -7.51
CA LEU A 133 -3.13 -0.02 -6.64
C LEU A 133 -1.92 0.90 -6.44
N PHE A 134 -1.77 1.44 -5.24
CA PHE A 134 -0.60 2.23 -4.85
C PHE A 134 0.43 1.33 -4.17
N LEU A 135 1.69 1.53 -4.50
CA LEU A 135 2.82 0.73 -4.05
C LEU A 135 4.05 1.60 -3.83
N ILE A 136 4.92 1.16 -2.93
CA ILE A 136 6.28 1.68 -2.83
C ILE A 136 7.25 0.73 -3.51
N HIS A 137 8.31 1.27 -4.09
CA HIS A 137 9.53 0.56 -4.47
C HIS A 137 10.75 1.49 -4.41
N SER A 138 11.94 0.99 -4.60
CA SER A 138 13.11 1.84 -4.85
C SER A 138 13.40 1.93 -6.33
N LEU A 139 14.08 3.01 -6.74
CA LEU A 139 14.65 3.06 -8.07
C LEU A 139 15.68 1.92 -8.25
N PRO A 140 15.80 1.33 -9.44
CA PRO A 140 16.69 0.17 -9.66
C PRO A 140 18.16 0.54 -9.64
N ASP A 141 18.51 1.80 -9.90
CA ASP A 141 19.89 2.32 -9.98
C ASP A 141 20.38 2.90 -8.66
N ARG A 142 19.47 3.22 -7.72
CA ARG A 142 19.81 3.81 -6.43
C ARG A 142 18.73 3.57 -5.38
N TRP A 143 19.14 3.59 -4.11
CA TRP A 143 18.19 3.50 -3.00
C TRP A 143 17.45 4.82 -2.82
N MET A 144 16.39 5.01 -3.58
CA MET A 144 15.46 6.11 -3.44
C MET A 144 14.03 5.57 -3.56
N ARG A 145 13.27 5.68 -2.47
CA ARG A 145 11.87 5.23 -2.47
C ARG A 145 11.01 6.08 -3.37
N THR A 146 10.12 5.43 -4.08
CA THR A 146 9.27 5.99 -5.12
C THR A 146 7.86 5.44 -4.96
N GLN A 147 6.86 6.28 -5.13
CA GLN A 147 5.46 5.87 -5.11
C GLN A 147 5.01 5.52 -6.53
N ALA A 148 4.52 4.31 -6.71
CA ALA A 148 3.90 3.86 -7.94
C ALA A 148 2.38 3.75 -7.81
N CYS A 149 1.67 3.85 -8.93
CA CYS A 149 0.25 3.55 -9.05
C CYS A 149 -0.02 2.71 -10.30
N TYR A 150 -0.82 1.66 -10.14
CA TYR A 150 -1.29 0.82 -11.23
C TYR A 150 -2.81 0.84 -11.28
N VAL A 151 -3.38 0.88 -12.49
CA VAL A 151 -4.82 1.01 -12.72
C VAL A 151 -5.33 -0.10 -13.62
N SER A 152 -6.54 -0.58 -13.33
CA SER A 152 -7.29 -1.53 -14.17
C SER A 152 -8.78 -1.24 -14.08
N ASP A 153 -9.54 -1.59 -15.11
CA ASP A 153 -11.02 -1.58 -15.12
C ASP A 153 -11.62 -2.84 -14.52
N SER A 154 -10.81 -3.85 -14.27
CA SER A 154 -11.26 -5.15 -13.77
C SER A 154 -10.26 -5.78 -12.81
N LEU A 155 -10.73 -6.50 -11.78
CA LEU A 155 -9.90 -7.31 -10.88
C LEU A 155 -9.16 -8.44 -11.61
N THR A 156 -9.69 -8.89 -12.74
CA THR A 156 -9.07 -9.93 -13.58
C THR A 156 -8.29 -9.37 -14.77
N GLY A 157 -8.38 -8.05 -14.98
CA GLY A 157 -7.70 -7.35 -16.06
C GLY A 157 -6.21 -7.15 -15.83
N GLU A 158 -5.56 -6.53 -16.80
CA GLU A 158 -4.18 -6.07 -16.69
C GLU A 158 -4.11 -4.77 -15.89
N PHE A 159 -3.22 -4.73 -14.90
CA PHE A 159 -2.90 -3.51 -14.17
C PHE A 159 -1.77 -2.78 -14.87
N ARG A 160 -2.04 -1.55 -15.33
CA ARG A 160 -1.10 -0.70 -16.07
C ARG A 160 -0.82 0.56 -15.27
N GLY A 161 0.43 1.00 -15.24
CA GLY A 161 0.84 2.16 -14.47
C GLY A 161 2.35 2.26 -14.33
N GLY A 162 2.78 3.02 -13.34
CA GLY A 162 4.18 3.24 -13.00
C GLY A 162 4.30 4.30 -11.91
N ASP A 163 5.42 4.99 -11.87
CA ASP A 163 5.73 5.96 -10.84
C ASP A 163 4.85 7.20 -10.93
N VAL A 164 4.28 7.60 -9.79
CA VAL A 164 3.44 8.80 -9.65
C VAL A 164 4.08 9.86 -8.77
N LEU A 165 5.09 9.50 -7.98
CA LEU A 165 5.89 10.43 -7.19
C LEU A 165 7.30 9.88 -7.02
N CYS A 166 8.29 10.67 -7.44
CA CYS A 166 9.70 10.41 -7.26
C CYS A 166 10.37 11.71 -6.77
N ASP A 167 10.21 12.01 -5.49
CA ASP A 167 10.64 13.29 -4.89
C ASP A 167 11.26 13.06 -3.52
N THR A 168 12.37 13.70 -3.27
CA THR A 168 13.05 13.72 -1.97
C THR A 168 12.63 14.88 -1.07
N MET A 169 11.85 15.82 -1.60
CA MET A 169 11.54 17.08 -0.92
C MET A 169 12.81 17.77 -0.33
N GLY A 170 13.94 17.63 -1.05
CA GLY A 170 15.22 18.21 -0.67
C GLY A 170 15.96 17.52 0.49
N TYR A 171 15.54 16.31 0.90
CA TYR A 171 16.17 15.63 2.04
C TYR A 171 17.01 14.41 1.61
N CYS A 172 18.33 14.56 1.58
CA CYS A 172 19.37 13.50 1.59
C CYS A 172 19.09 12.27 0.67
N GLY A 173 18.48 12.47 -0.49
CA GLY A 173 18.14 11.36 -1.40
C GLY A 173 17.05 10.42 -0.89
N GLN A 174 16.38 10.72 0.23
CA GLN A 174 15.30 9.92 0.79
C GLN A 174 13.97 10.28 0.11
N GLY A 175 13.45 9.38 -0.68
CA GLY A 175 12.19 9.59 -1.38
C GLY A 175 10.98 9.51 -0.46
N VAL A 176 9.94 10.26 -0.82
CA VAL A 176 8.62 10.23 -0.17
C VAL A 176 7.77 9.17 -0.84
N ALA A 177 7.35 8.17 -0.10
CA ALA A 177 6.53 7.08 -0.63
C ALA A 177 5.88 6.26 0.50
N GLN A 178 5.20 5.21 0.11
CA GLN A 178 4.41 4.26 0.90
C GLN A 178 3.25 4.92 1.62
N GLY A 179 2.08 4.65 1.12
CA GLY A 179 0.81 5.07 1.69
C GLY A 179 -0.30 5.05 0.67
N GLY A 180 -1.44 5.52 1.08
CA GLY A 180 -2.64 5.57 0.28
C GLY A 180 -3.12 6.99 0.02
N ILE A 181 -4.28 7.08 -0.61
CA ILE A 181 -4.95 8.34 -0.88
C ILE A 181 -6.23 8.46 -0.07
N VAL A 182 -6.62 9.69 0.19
CA VAL A 182 -7.85 10.05 0.90
C VAL A 182 -8.44 11.30 0.27
N ASP A 183 -9.76 11.36 0.21
CA ASP A 183 -10.49 12.57 -0.14
C ASP A 183 -11.03 13.28 1.10
N THR A 184 -11.24 14.56 0.95
CA THR A 184 -11.83 15.43 1.96
C THR A 184 -13.29 15.73 1.63
N PRO A 185 -14.09 16.22 2.60
CA PRO A 185 -15.49 16.60 2.35
C PRO A 185 -15.69 17.65 1.24
N ASP A 186 -14.66 18.47 0.96
CA ASP A 186 -14.63 19.43 -0.15
C ASP A 186 -14.05 18.85 -1.44
N HIS A 187 -14.00 17.52 -1.56
CA HIS A 187 -13.56 16.74 -2.72
C HIS A 187 -12.11 16.99 -3.18
N LYS A 188 -11.25 17.44 -2.29
CA LYS A 188 -9.82 17.46 -2.52
C LYS A 188 -9.22 16.10 -2.19
N TRP A 189 -8.20 15.71 -2.94
CA TRP A 189 -7.50 14.45 -2.74
C TRP A 189 -6.09 14.66 -2.26
N TYR A 190 -5.67 13.82 -1.32
CA TYR A 190 -4.32 13.82 -0.77
C TYR A 190 -3.78 12.39 -0.69
N ALA A 191 -2.48 12.24 -0.94
CA ALA A 191 -1.73 11.05 -0.59
C ALA A 191 -1.12 11.24 0.80
N VAL A 192 -1.34 10.29 1.69
CA VAL A 192 -0.73 10.23 3.02
C VAL A 192 0.43 9.26 2.92
N LEU A 193 1.62 9.79 2.84
CA LEU A 193 2.87 9.05 2.62
C LEU A 193 3.81 9.25 3.81
N PHE A 194 5.04 8.71 3.73
CA PHE A 194 6.08 9.05 4.70
C PHE A 194 7.44 9.26 4.03
N GLN A 195 8.36 9.86 4.79
CA GLN A 195 9.77 9.97 4.44
C GLN A 195 10.63 9.53 5.62
N ASP A 196 11.64 8.69 5.35
CA ASP A 196 12.64 8.35 6.37
C ASP A 196 13.53 9.56 6.69
N ARG A 197 13.59 9.93 7.95
CA ARG A 197 14.38 11.06 8.47
C ARG A 197 15.46 10.63 9.47
N GLY A 198 16.07 9.46 9.22
CA GLY A 198 17.14 8.93 10.05
C GLY A 198 16.69 8.65 11.49
N ALA A 199 17.38 9.22 12.47
CA ALA A 199 17.10 8.99 13.90
C ALA A 199 15.71 9.48 14.34
N VAL A 200 15.09 10.40 13.60
CA VAL A 200 13.72 10.88 13.89
C VAL A 200 12.66 9.87 13.45
N GLY A 201 13.05 8.91 12.61
CA GLY A 201 12.14 7.86 12.10
C GLY A 201 11.39 8.27 10.83
N ARG A 202 10.20 7.73 10.65
CA ARG A 202 9.34 7.95 9.49
C ARG A 202 8.39 9.11 9.75
N ILE A 203 8.58 10.20 9.03
CA ILE A 203 7.76 11.40 9.17
C ILE A 203 6.62 11.34 8.14
N PRO A 204 5.36 11.46 8.57
CA PRO A 204 4.23 11.55 7.64
C PRO A 204 4.31 12.78 6.74
N VAL A 205 3.97 12.61 5.49
CA VAL A 205 3.94 13.67 4.48
C VAL A 205 2.60 13.65 3.77
N LEU A 206 1.95 14.80 3.70
CA LEU A 206 0.70 14.98 2.98
C LEU A 206 0.99 15.61 1.62
N VAL A 207 0.63 14.89 0.55
CA VAL A 207 0.91 15.29 -0.84
C VAL A 207 -0.42 15.49 -1.57
N PRO A 208 -0.68 16.65 -2.21
CA PRO A 208 -1.89 16.84 -2.99
C PRO A 208 -1.93 15.88 -4.19
N VAL A 209 -3.13 15.41 -4.53
CA VAL A 209 -3.39 14.53 -5.68
C VAL A 209 -4.29 15.25 -6.67
N LYS A 210 -3.89 15.25 -7.94
CA LYS A 210 -4.70 15.69 -9.06
C LYS A 210 -5.07 14.48 -9.92
N TRP A 211 -6.24 14.50 -10.52
CA TRP A 211 -6.70 13.47 -11.45
C TRP A 211 -6.58 13.97 -12.88
N GLU A 212 -5.77 13.29 -13.67
CA GLU A 212 -5.49 13.67 -15.05
C GLU A 212 -5.78 12.53 -16.03
N LYS A 213 -6.05 12.86 -17.28
CA LYS A 213 -6.22 11.90 -18.38
C LYS A 213 -5.06 11.99 -19.34
N ASN A 214 -4.80 10.91 -20.07
CA ASN A 214 -3.73 10.80 -21.08
C ASN A 214 -2.35 11.10 -20.48
N VAL A 215 -2.13 10.62 -19.24
CA VAL A 215 -0.85 10.79 -18.54
C VAL A 215 0.18 9.82 -19.13
N ARG A 216 1.34 10.36 -19.49
CA ARG A 216 2.49 9.55 -19.85
C ARG A 216 3.19 9.09 -18.59
N VAL A 217 3.26 7.78 -18.38
CA VAL A 217 3.88 7.15 -17.22
C VAL A 217 5.11 6.38 -17.68
N THR A 218 6.21 6.58 -16.98
CA THR A 218 7.43 5.79 -17.17
C THR A 218 7.41 4.60 -16.23
N TYR A 219 7.76 3.43 -16.71
CA TYR A 219 7.93 2.23 -15.89
C TYR A 219 9.17 1.46 -16.33
N MET A 220 9.70 0.66 -15.42
CA MET A 220 10.90 -0.13 -15.66
C MET A 220 10.58 -1.63 -15.64
N PRO A 221 10.33 -2.28 -16.80
CA PRO A 221 9.97 -3.70 -16.85
C PRO A 221 11.18 -4.63 -16.60
N ALA A 222 12.40 -4.12 -16.78
CA ALA A 222 13.65 -4.83 -16.49
C ALA A 222 14.72 -3.82 -16.03
N PRO A 223 15.77 -4.27 -15.32
CA PRO A 223 16.87 -3.40 -14.93
C PRO A 223 17.46 -2.67 -16.14
N GLY A 224 17.45 -1.33 -16.11
CA GLY A 224 18.00 -0.47 -17.15
C GLY A 224 17.09 -0.22 -18.36
N GLU A 225 15.93 -0.87 -18.46
CA GLU A 225 14.95 -0.58 -19.51
C GLU A 225 13.89 0.40 -19.01
N GLN A 226 13.84 1.58 -19.59
CA GLN A 226 12.70 2.51 -19.43
C GLN A 226 11.72 2.31 -20.56
N LYS A 227 10.45 2.13 -20.21
CA LYS A 227 9.34 2.13 -21.16
C LYS A 227 8.31 3.16 -20.74
N GLU A 228 7.64 3.73 -21.73
CA GLU A 228 6.56 4.68 -21.51
C GLU A 228 5.24 4.09 -21.97
N GLN A 229 4.19 4.43 -21.25
CA GLN A 229 2.82 4.14 -21.64
C GLN A 229 1.94 5.35 -21.39
N ILE A 230 0.85 5.46 -22.14
CA ILE A 230 -0.16 6.48 -21.92
C ILE A 230 -1.34 5.86 -21.21
N ILE A 231 -1.66 6.37 -20.03
CA ILE A 231 -2.87 6.03 -19.28
C ILE A 231 -3.95 7.02 -19.67
N LYS A 232 -4.98 6.53 -20.33
CA LYS A 232 -6.09 7.36 -20.88
C LYS A 232 -7.19 7.65 -19.87
N GLU A 233 -7.28 6.82 -18.85
CA GLU A 233 -8.23 6.90 -17.75
C GLU A 233 -7.82 8.03 -16.77
N ASN A 234 -8.70 8.40 -15.85
CA ASN A 234 -8.32 9.25 -14.72
C ASN A 234 -7.18 8.60 -13.96
N TYR A 235 -6.04 9.25 -13.92
CA TYR A 235 -4.83 8.75 -13.28
C TYR A 235 -4.36 9.75 -12.21
N PRO A 236 -3.98 9.28 -11.01
CA PRO A 236 -3.56 10.17 -9.95
C PRO A 236 -2.15 10.70 -10.24
N VAL A 237 -2.01 12.02 -10.16
CA VAL A 237 -0.73 12.73 -10.25
C VAL A 237 -0.48 13.35 -8.89
N LEU A 238 0.65 13.03 -8.26
CA LEU A 238 0.99 13.44 -6.92
C LEU A 238 1.97 14.61 -6.93
N GLY A 239 1.70 15.59 -6.05
CA GLY A 239 2.51 16.81 -5.91
C GLY A 239 2.16 17.91 -6.92
N ASP A 240 2.80 19.06 -6.76
CA ASP A 240 2.52 20.24 -7.58
C ASP A 240 3.14 20.20 -8.98
N SER A 241 4.19 19.42 -9.18
CA SER A 241 4.92 19.35 -10.46
C SER A 241 4.24 18.49 -11.53
N GLY A 242 3.25 17.66 -11.13
CA GLY A 242 2.49 16.82 -12.05
C GLY A 242 3.34 15.83 -12.87
N ARG A 243 4.58 15.57 -12.48
CA ARG A 243 5.49 14.64 -13.15
C ARG A 243 6.29 13.84 -12.15
N ALA A 244 6.23 12.52 -12.26
CA ALA A 244 7.26 11.66 -11.71
C ALA A 244 8.54 11.89 -12.52
N LEU A 245 9.40 12.77 -12.03
CA LEU A 245 10.73 12.98 -12.61
C LEU A 245 11.68 12.07 -11.84
N CYS A 246 11.87 10.87 -12.32
CA CYS A 246 12.93 9.98 -11.86
C CYS A 246 14.16 10.09 -12.72
#